data_56b7cbde7ddcbb2f38f246141aabb5a5
#
_entry.id   56b7cbde7ddcbb2f38f246141aabb5a5
#
_cell.length_a   1.000
_cell.length_b   1.000
_cell.length_c   1.000
_cell.angle_alpha   90.00
_cell.angle_beta   90.00
_cell.angle_gamma   90.00
#
_symmetry.space_group_name_H-M   'P 1'
#
loop_
_entity.id
_entity.type
_entity.pdbx_description
1 polymer ?
#
loop_
_entity_poly.entity_id
_entity_poly.type
_entity_poly.pdbx_seq_one_letter_code
_entity_poly.pdbx_strand_id
1 'polypeptide(L)'
;MLRKVFCILLAVCLSVPLACPALAADTPDVVEMPAVVTPLQKEPAAEEPAPEDPAEEAGTSEEDAPSGLAALFDDFRAEYNLTEQNFAVSYYDTVTQESYDWNETHMMVAASTFKLPLNLYYYEMENAGEIASDALMTQGGATLDLCHYLSIVESNNEISHALLYRIGTFPEYKEAMRKYFTMTDDEIDPKYYQDNYYCTRMMMDTLKYLYARQDEFPELIDYMKQSNPQNGYFKAKVTEMEVAHKYGSFEGAENDVGIFYAEHPFLLAVYTQNVGES
;
A
#
# COMPACT_ATOMS: atom_id res chain seq x y z
N MET A 1 10.17 0.00 21.57
CA MET A 1 9.39 -0.21 20.36
C MET A 1 8.02 0.44 20.44
N LEU A 2 7.13 0.06 21.34
CA LEU A 2 5.76 0.57 21.52
C LEU A 2 5.60 2.11 21.47
N ARG A 3 6.46 2.89 22.18
CA ARG A 3 6.40 4.36 22.13
C ARG A 3 6.69 4.94 20.73
N LYS A 4 7.47 4.22 19.90
CA LYS A 4 7.79 4.65 18.54
C LYS A 4 6.61 4.44 17.62
N VAL A 5 5.92 3.31 17.73
CA VAL A 5 4.68 3.06 16.96
C VAL A 5 3.63 4.12 17.27
N PHE A 6 3.47 4.50 18.53
CA PHE A 6 2.57 5.57 18.95
C PHE A 6 2.89 6.92 18.27
N CYS A 7 4.17 7.32 18.28
CA CYS A 7 4.60 8.57 17.62
C CYS A 7 4.39 8.53 16.10
N ILE A 8 4.54 7.36 15.46
CA ILE A 8 4.33 7.16 14.03
C ILE A 8 2.86 7.29 13.67
N LEU A 9 1.97 6.63 14.42
CA LEU A 9 0.52 6.77 14.24
C LEU A 9 0.06 8.21 14.40
N LEU A 10 0.59 8.92 15.40
CA LEU A 10 0.31 10.34 15.63
C LEU A 10 0.67 11.21 14.42
N ALA A 11 1.77 10.89 13.72
CA ALA A 11 2.21 11.66 12.55
C ALA A 11 1.22 11.57 11.39
N VAL A 12 0.59 10.41 11.17
CA VAL A 12 -0.41 10.21 10.12
C VAL A 12 -1.73 10.87 10.50
N CYS A 13 -2.22 10.64 11.73
CA CYS A 13 -3.52 11.17 12.19
C CYS A 13 -3.54 12.69 12.38
N LEU A 14 -2.39 13.32 12.61
CA LEU A 14 -2.26 14.79 12.78
C LEU A 14 -1.65 15.49 11.55
N SER A 15 -1.56 14.84 10.40
CA SER A 15 -1.18 15.48 9.15
C SER A 15 -2.30 16.43 8.72
N VAL A 16 -2.44 17.56 9.44
CA VAL A 16 -3.30 18.68 9.01
C VAL A 16 -2.70 19.21 7.71
N PRO A 17 -3.44 19.30 6.62
CA PRO A 17 -2.93 19.86 5.39
C PRO A 17 -2.51 21.30 5.66
N LEU A 18 -1.21 21.60 5.59
CA LEU A 18 -0.80 22.96 5.28
C LEU A 18 -1.44 23.24 3.92
N ALA A 19 -2.44 24.13 3.93
CA ALA A 19 -3.16 24.53 2.73
C ALA A 19 -2.14 24.96 1.68
N CYS A 20 -1.75 24.06 0.81
CA CYS A 20 -1.11 24.39 -0.43
C CYS A 20 -2.22 24.97 -1.31
N PRO A 21 -2.09 26.23 -1.82
CA PRO A 21 -3.12 26.77 -2.69
C PRO A 21 -3.28 25.81 -3.87
N ALA A 22 -4.49 25.29 -4.01
CA ALA A 22 -4.87 24.46 -5.15
C ALA A 22 -4.56 25.24 -6.42
N LEU A 23 -3.54 24.83 -7.17
CA LEU A 23 -3.53 25.11 -8.60
C LEU A 23 -4.73 24.35 -9.15
N ALA A 24 -5.72 25.10 -9.59
CA ALA A 24 -6.85 24.57 -10.32
C ALA A 24 -6.30 23.73 -11.49
N ALA A 25 -6.43 22.42 -11.39
CA ALA A 25 -6.17 21.54 -12.49
C ALA A 25 -7.36 21.65 -13.44
N ASP A 26 -7.16 22.32 -14.57
CA ASP A 26 -8.04 22.19 -15.72
C ASP A 26 -8.17 20.70 -16.03
N THR A 27 -9.39 20.21 -16.10
CA THR A 27 -9.71 18.86 -16.56
C THR A 27 -9.28 18.76 -18.01
N PRO A 28 -8.29 17.93 -18.37
CA PRO A 28 -8.02 17.68 -19.78
C PRO A 28 -9.13 16.83 -20.37
N ASP A 29 -9.62 17.25 -21.53
CA ASP A 29 -10.55 16.50 -22.39
C ASP A 29 -10.09 15.04 -22.54
N VAL A 30 -11.04 14.13 -22.40
CA VAL A 30 -10.86 12.69 -22.62
C VAL A 30 -10.47 12.48 -24.09
N VAL A 31 -9.20 12.26 -24.34
CA VAL A 31 -8.72 11.81 -25.65
C VAL A 31 -8.85 10.29 -25.70
N GLU A 32 -9.79 9.81 -26.47
CA GLU A 32 -9.90 8.38 -26.82
C GLU A 32 -8.58 7.91 -27.47
N MET A 33 -7.92 6.96 -26.83
CA MET A 33 -6.74 6.30 -27.37
C MET A 33 -7.13 4.95 -28.00
N PRO A 34 -6.59 4.60 -29.19
CA PRO A 34 -6.90 3.32 -29.81
C PRO A 34 -6.30 2.15 -29.02
N ALA A 35 -7.16 1.19 -28.70
CA ALA A 35 -6.79 -0.09 -28.12
C ALA A 35 -6.02 -0.92 -29.15
N VAL A 36 -4.75 -1.19 -28.92
CA VAL A 36 -4.02 -2.28 -29.57
C VAL A 36 -3.08 -2.92 -28.57
N VAL A 37 -3.56 -3.92 -27.87
CA VAL A 37 -2.72 -5.04 -27.40
C VAL A 37 -3.54 -6.31 -27.51
N THR A 38 -3.05 -7.24 -28.30
CA THR A 38 -3.60 -8.59 -28.42
C THR A 38 -3.29 -9.36 -27.13
N PRO A 39 -4.26 -10.03 -26.49
CA PRO A 39 -3.99 -10.84 -25.30
C PRO A 39 -3.15 -12.06 -25.66
N LEU A 40 -2.04 -12.26 -24.95
CA LEU A 40 -1.30 -13.52 -24.95
C LEU A 40 -2.16 -14.60 -24.29
N GLN A 41 -2.48 -15.63 -25.05
CA GLN A 41 -3.17 -16.81 -24.55
C GLN A 41 -2.24 -17.57 -23.58
N LYS A 42 -2.70 -17.76 -22.34
CA LYS A 42 -2.01 -18.52 -21.30
C LYS A 42 -2.39 -19.99 -21.45
N GLU A 43 -1.42 -20.86 -21.70
CA GLU A 43 -1.59 -22.32 -21.53
C GLU A 43 -1.63 -22.68 -20.03
N PRO A 44 -2.45 -23.67 -19.61
CA PRO A 44 -2.60 -24.00 -18.21
C PRO A 44 -1.38 -24.78 -17.67
N ALA A 45 -0.79 -24.32 -16.58
CA ALA A 45 0.23 -25.02 -15.83
C ALA A 45 -0.39 -26.16 -15.02
N ALA A 46 0.32 -27.30 -14.95
CA ALA A 46 -0.09 -28.51 -14.26
C ALA A 46 -0.06 -28.34 -12.72
N GLU A 47 -1.09 -28.86 -12.05
CA GLU A 47 -1.21 -28.94 -10.59
C GLU A 47 -0.16 -29.90 -9.99
N GLU A 48 0.60 -29.43 -9.00
CA GLU A 48 1.32 -30.29 -8.04
C GLU A 48 0.48 -30.46 -6.76
N PRO A 49 0.48 -31.64 -6.12
CA PRO A 49 -0.37 -31.93 -4.98
C PRO A 49 0.15 -31.28 -3.68
N ALA A 50 -0.77 -30.74 -2.88
CA ALA A 50 -0.52 -30.16 -1.57
C ALA A 50 -0.04 -31.22 -0.52
N PRO A 51 0.82 -30.84 0.44
CA PRO A 51 1.17 -31.71 1.56
C PRO A 51 0.08 -31.69 2.64
N GLU A 52 -0.16 -32.89 3.22
CA GLU A 52 -1.14 -33.11 4.28
C GLU A 52 -0.75 -32.45 5.61
N ASP A 53 -1.73 -31.87 6.26
CA ASP A 53 -1.68 -31.16 7.53
C ASP A 53 -1.62 -32.11 8.74
N PRO A 54 -0.77 -31.92 9.75
CA PRO A 54 -0.85 -32.67 11.00
C PRO A 54 -1.84 -31.99 11.98
N ALA A 55 -2.68 -32.82 12.56
CA ALA A 55 -3.79 -32.48 13.45
C ALA A 55 -3.41 -31.56 14.61
N GLU A 56 -4.22 -30.52 14.79
CA GLU A 56 -4.22 -29.54 15.87
C GLU A 56 -4.74 -30.15 17.16
N GLU A 57 -3.94 -30.14 18.23
CA GLU A 57 -4.40 -30.41 19.59
C GLU A 57 -5.05 -29.13 20.18
N ALA A 58 -6.29 -29.25 20.58
CA ALA A 58 -7.06 -28.19 21.22
C ALA A 58 -6.49 -27.82 22.60
N GLY A 59 -5.77 -26.68 22.66
CA GLY A 59 -5.38 -26.03 23.92
C GLY A 59 -6.50 -25.11 24.40
N THR A 60 -6.89 -25.25 25.64
CA THR A 60 -7.88 -24.42 26.35
C THR A 60 -7.38 -22.99 26.48
N SER A 61 -8.20 -22.02 26.02
CA SER A 61 -7.94 -20.60 26.09
C SER A 61 -8.01 -20.09 27.54
N GLU A 62 -6.87 -19.64 28.09
CA GLU A 62 -6.84 -18.58 29.09
C GLU A 62 -7.23 -17.27 28.37
N GLU A 63 -8.14 -16.47 28.95
CA GLU A 63 -8.45 -15.12 28.48
C GLU A 63 -7.17 -14.28 28.67
N ASP A 64 -6.36 -14.17 27.60
CA ASP A 64 -5.14 -13.37 27.60
C ASP A 64 -5.52 -11.88 27.74
N ALA A 65 -4.94 -11.22 28.74
CA ALA A 65 -4.89 -9.76 28.76
C ALA A 65 -4.31 -9.28 27.42
N PRO A 66 -4.86 -8.21 26.81
CA PRO A 66 -4.40 -7.74 25.50
C PRO A 66 -2.88 -7.55 25.51
N SER A 67 -2.21 -8.00 24.46
CA SER A 67 -0.76 -7.79 24.32
C SER A 67 -0.44 -6.31 24.53
N GLY A 68 0.76 -5.97 25.03
CA GLY A 68 1.12 -4.57 25.24
C GLY A 68 1.01 -3.73 23.98
N LEU A 69 1.06 -4.38 22.78
CA LEU A 69 0.86 -3.77 21.48
C LEU A 69 -0.63 -3.46 21.23
N ALA A 70 -1.54 -4.41 21.49
CA ALA A 70 -2.98 -4.20 21.33
C ALA A 70 -3.49 -3.07 22.24
N ALA A 71 -3.09 -3.08 23.53
CA ALA A 71 -3.43 -2.01 24.47
C ALA A 71 -2.95 -0.63 23.98
N LEU A 72 -1.75 -0.55 23.39
CA LEU A 72 -1.23 0.70 22.80
C LEU A 72 -2.12 1.25 21.69
N PHE A 73 -2.55 0.38 20.76
CA PHE A 73 -3.41 0.80 19.65
C PHE A 73 -4.81 1.16 20.16
N ASP A 74 -5.34 0.45 21.14
CA ASP A 74 -6.65 0.73 21.73
C ASP A 74 -6.65 2.08 22.46
N ASP A 75 -5.64 2.35 23.27
CA ASP A 75 -5.44 3.64 23.94
C ASP A 75 -5.32 4.78 22.92
N PHE A 76 -4.54 4.57 21.85
CA PHE A 76 -4.37 5.56 20.79
C PHE A 76 -5.70 5.87 20.09
N ARG A 77 -6.48 4.84 19.73
CA ARG A 77 -7.79 5.04 19.09
C ARG A 77 -8.76 5.80 20.01
N ALA A 78 -8.75 5.47 21.30
CA ALA A 78 -9.58 6.16 22.28
C ALA A 78 -9.17 7.63 22.46
N GLU A 79 -7.85 7.93 22.54
CA GLU A 79 -7.33 9.29 22.70
C GLU A 79 -7.71 10.21 21.53
N TYR A 80 -7.67 9.68 20.28
CA TYR A 80 -7.91 10.47 19.06
C TYR A 80 -9.31 10.27 18.47
N ASN A 81 -10.24 9.64 19.19
CA ASN A 81 -11.62 9.35 18.74
C ASN A 81 -11.67 8.65 17.38
N LEU A 82 -10.75 7.68 17.17
CA LEU A 82 -10.69 6.93 15.93
C LEU A 82 -11.74 5.84 15.91
N THR A 83 -12.55 5.83 14.85
CA THR A 83 -13.71 4.95 14.68
C THR A 83 -13.58 4.11 13.41
N GLU A 84 -14.43 3.10 13.26
CA GLU A 84 -14.48 2.27 12.04
C GLU A 84 -14.77 3.07 10.76
N GLN A 85 -15.32 4.28 10.86
CA GLN A 85 -15.59 5.15 9.72
C GLN A 85 -14.38 5.96 9.27
N ASN A 86 -13.43 6.23 10.18
CA ASN A 86 -12.35 7.18 9.91
C ASN A 86 -10.93 6.62 10.07
N PHE A 87 -10.77 5.36 10.49
CA PHE A 87 -9.47 4.77 10.76
C PHE A 87 -9.44 3.26 10.47
N ALA A 88 -8.34 2.79 9.91
CA ALA A 88 -7.97 1.39 9.81
C ALA A 88 -6.46 1.25 9.94
N VAL A 89 -6.01 0.15 10.54
CA VAL A 89 -4.58 -0.12 10.73
C VAL A 89 -4.29 -1.60 10.64
N SER A 90 -3.14 -1.91 10.01
CA SER A 90 -2.51 -3.23 10.05
C SER A 90 -1.05 -3.06 10.41
N TYR A 91 -0.58 -3.84 11.37
CA TYR A 91 0.80 -3.90 11.85
C TYR A 91 1.33 -5.33 11.79
N TYR A 92 2.61 -5.51 11.47
CA TYR A 92 3.26 -6.81 11.46
C TYR A 92 4.75 -6.67 11.83
N ASP A 93 5.19 -7.37 12.89
CA ASP A 93 6.61 -7.53 13.25
C ASP A 93 7.21 -8.68 12.44
N THR A 94 8.25 -8.40 11.66
CA THR A 94 8.83 -9.40 10.73
C THR A 94 9.70 -10.46 11.44
N VAL A 95 10.06 -10.24 12.71
CA VAL A 95 10.90 -11.14 13.51
C VAL A 95 10.04 -12.03 14.41
N THR A 96 9.14 -11.43 15.18
CA THR A 96 8.28 -12.14 16.13
C THR A 96 7.02 -12.70 15.48
N GLN A 97 6.66 -12.19 14.29
CA GLN A 97 5.41 -12.45 13.58
C GLN A 97 4.15 -11.96 14.34
N GLU A 98 4.32 -11.16 15.39
CA GLU A 98 3.22 -10.51 16.08
C GLU A 98 2.51 -9.56 15.11
N SER A 99 1.18 -9.62 15.07
CA SER A 99 0.36 -8.71 14.26
C SER A 99 -0.68 -8.02 15.12
N TYR A 100 -1.12 -6.86 14.63
CA TYR A 100 -2.29 -6.17 15.12
C TYR A 100 -3.06 -5.62 13.93
N ASP A 101 -4.32 -5.98 13.84
CA ASP A 101 -5.22 -5.55 12.80
C ASP A 101 -6.48 -4.96 13.42
N TRP A 102 -6.90 -3.79 12.94
CA TRP A 102 -8.17 -3.20 13.32
C TRP A 102 -8.83 -2.56 12.12
N ASN A 103 -10.07 -2.95 11.84
CA ASN A 103 -10.86 -2.47 10.71
C ASN A 103 -10.16 -2.72 9.36
N GLU A 104 -9.31 -3.73 9.30
CA GLU A 104 -8.31 -3.98 8.25
C GLU A 104 -8.91 -4.36 6.89
N THR A 105 -10.18 -4.83 6.89
CA THR A 105 -10.90 -5.17 5.65
C THR A 105 -11.81 -4.06 5.15
N HIS A 106 -11.98 -2.98 5.93
CA HIS A 106 -12.83 -1.86 5.54
C HIS A 106 -12.24 -1.09 4.35
N MET A 107 -13.05 -0.96 3.27
CA MET A 107 -12.62 -0.25 2.07
C MET A 107 -12.65 1.26 2.28
N MET A 108 -11.48 1.87 2.23
CA MET A 108 -11.27 3.32 2.33
C MET A 108 -10.63 3.85 1.05
N VAL A 109 -10.71 5.15 0.85
CA VAL A 109 -10.01 5.81 -0.27
C VAL A 109 -8.52 5.62 -0.09
N ALA A 110 -7.87 4.91 -1.01
CA ALA A 110 -6.43 4.63 -0.92
C ALA A 110 -5.57 5.87 -1.19
N ALA A 111 -6.10 6.87 -1.86
CA ALA A 111 -5.33 7.98 -2.40
C ALA A 111 -4.11 7.45 -3.16
N SER A 112 -2.92 8.03 -3.00
CA SER A 112 -1.73 7.61 -3.75
C SER A 112 -1.04 6.32 -3.25
N THR A 113 -1.57 5.63 -2.23
CA THR A 113 -0.95 4.37 -1.78
C THR A 113 -1.12 3.23 -2.81
N PHE A 114 -2.13 3.32 -3.70
CA PHE A 114 -2.32 2.36 -4.80
C PHE A 114 -1.11 2.28 -5.75
N LYS A 115 -0.26 3.28 -5.74
CA LYS A 115 0.95 3.35 -6.57
C LYS A 115 1.99 2.31 -6.16
N LEU A 116 1.95 1.83 -4.91
CA LEU A 116 2.86 0.78 -4.44
C LEU A 116 2.63 -0.56 -5.17
N PRO A 117 1.46 -1.20 -5.11
CA PRO A 117 1.22 -2.44 -5.86
C PRO A 117 1.33 -2.24 -7.38
N LEU A 118 0.96 -1.06 -7.91
CA LEU A 118 1.09 -0.75 -9.33
C LEU A 118 2.55 -0.77 -9.81
N ASN A 119 3.46 -0.14 -9.07
CA ASN A 119 4.88 -0.13 -9.44
C ASN A 119 5.52 -1.51 -9.21
N LEU A 120 5.18 -2.20 -8.12
CA LEU A 120 5.63 -3.57 -7.87
C LEU A 120 5.28 -4.51 -9.05
N TYR A 121 4.09 -4.37 -9.64
CA TYR A 121 3.67 -5.12 -10.81
C TYR A 121 4.60 -4.91 -12.00
N TYR A 122 5.00 -3.67 -12.27
CA TYR A 122 5.91 -3.37 -13.37
C TYR A 122 7.35 -3.84 -13.10
N TYR A 123 7.83 -3.75 -11.87
CA TYR A 123 9.13 -4.34 -11.49
C TYR A 123 9.16 -5.86 -11.66
N GLU A 124 8.06 -6.55 -11.41
CA GLU A 124 7.98 -7.98 -11.71
C GLU A 124 8.05 -8.27 -13.21
N MET A 125 7.39 -7.46 -14.04
CA MET A 125 7.49 -7.57 -15.50
C MET A 125 8.91 -7.32 -16.00
N GLU A 126 9.62 -6.35 -15.41
CA GLU A 126 11.03 -6.10 -15.73
C GLU A 126 11.91 -7.29 -15.33
N ASN A 127 11.75 -7.80 -14.12
CA ASN A 127 12.49 -8.96 -13.63
C ASN A 127 12.23 -10.23 -14.46
N ALA A 128 11.03 -10.38 -14.99
CA ALA A 128 10.65 -11.45 -15.91
C ALA A 128 11.16 -11.23 -17.36
N GLY A 129 11.71 -10.04 -17.68
CA GLY A 129 12.13 -9.66 -19.03
C GLY A 129 10.96 -9.41 -19.99
N GLU A 130 9.76 -9.19 -19.48
CA GLU A 130 8.56 -8.91 -20.28
C GLU A 130 8.49 -7.46 -20.75
N ILE A 131 9.16 -6.54 -20.03
CA ILE A 131 9.30 -5.15 -20.38
C ILE A 131 10.70 -4.66 -20.03
N ALA A 132 11.26 -3.75 -20.82
CA ALA A 132 12.56 -3.15 -20.52
C ALA A 132 12.37 -1.85 -19.72
N SER A 133 13.32 -1.53 -18.82
CA SER A 133 13.32 -0.29 -18.02
C SER A 133 13.31 0.99 -18.87
N ASP A 134 13.90 0.96 -20.05
CA ASP A 134 13.92 2.06 -21.02
C ASP A 134 12.69 2.08 -21.96
N ALA A 135 11.72 1.17 -21.78
CA ALA A 135 10.50 1.15 -22.57
C ALA A 135 9.72 2.46 -22.37
N LEU A 136 9.27 3.05 -23.48
CA LEU A 136 8.49 4.29 -23.45
C LEU A 136 7.06 4.02 -22.94
N MET A 137 6.71 4.60 -21.80
CA MET A 137 5.45 4.37 -21.09
C MET A 137 4.41 5.46 -21.36
N THR A 138 4.82 6.64 -21.75
CA THR A 138 3.93 7.78 -22.00
C THR A 138 4.13 8.36 -23.40
N GLN A 139 3.13 9.10 -23.88
CA GLN A 139 3.23 9.84 -25.16
C GLN A 139 4.31 10.95 -25.09
N GLY A 140 4.56 11.48 -23.88
CA GLY A 140 5.63 12.46 -23.61
C GLY A 140 7.04 11.86 -23.60
N GLY A 141 7.18 10.54 -23.81
CA GLY A 141 8.47 9.86 -23.93
C GLY A 141 9.10 9.51 -22.58
N ALA A 142 8.35 9.46 -21.47
CA ALA A 142 8.86 8.97 -20.21
C ALA A 142 9.11 7.46 -20.28
N THR A 143 10.31 7.02 -19.88
CA THR A 143 10.67 5.61 -19.77
C THR A 143 10.03 4.98 -18.52
N LEU A 144 9.99 3.65 -18.45
CA LEU A 144 9.46 2.94 -17.28
C LEU A 144 10.24 3.30 -16.02
N ASP A 145 11.58 3.31 -16.07
CA ASP A 145 12.44 3.75 -14.97
C ASP A 145 12.07 5.16 -14.46
N LEU A 146 11.94 6.14 -15.35
CA LEU A 146 11.49 7.48 -14.97
C LEU A 146 10.07 7.47 -14.39
N CYS A 147 9.18 6.61 -14.90
CA CYS A 147 7.83 6.48 -14.39
C CYS A 147 7.81 5.93 -12.96
N HIS A 148 8.67 4.97 -12.63
CA HIS A 148 8.83 4.47 -11.25
C HIS A 148 9.21 5.59 -10.29
N TYR A 149 10.27 6.34 -10.63
CA TYR A 149 10.69 7.48 -9.81
C TYR A 149 9.55 8.51 -9.62
N LEU A 150 8.94 8.97 -10.71
CA LEU A 150 7.88 9.98 -10.64
C LEU A 150 6.64 9.48 -9.90
N SER A 151 6.30 8.20 -10.04
CA SER A 151 5.14 7.59 -9.40
C SER A 151 5.36 7.40 -7.89
N ILE A 152 6.50 6.86 -7.47
CA ILE A 152 6.77 6.54 -6.06
C ILE A 152 7.31 7.75 -5.30
N VAL A 153 8.37 8.40 -5.81
CA VAL A 153 9.05 9.50 -5.10
C VAL A 153 8.21 10.77 -5.14
N GLU A 154 7.83 11.21 -6.32
CA GLU A 154 7.10 12.47 -6.53
C GLU A 154 5.59 12.31 -6.42
N SER A 155 5.10 11.07 -6.32
CA SER A 155 3.66 10.77 -6.25
C SER A 155 2.85 11.35 -7.43
N ASN A 156 3.46 11.44 -8.62
CA ASN A 156 2.84 12.02 -9.81
C ASN A 156 1.61 11.20 -10.26
N ASN A 157 0.45 11.84 -10.35
CA ASN A 157 -0.80 11.17 -10.71
C ASN A 157 -0.90 10.86 -12.20
N GLU A 158 -0.48 11.77 -13.07
CA GLU A 158 -0.54 11.61 -14.52
C GLU A 158 0.27 10.39 -14.97
N ILE A 159 1.50 10.29 -14.48
CA ILE A 159 2.37 9.14 -14.74
C ILE A 159 1.79 7.84 -14.20
N SER A 160 1.28 7.85 -12.97
CA SER A 160 0.70 6.65 -12.37
C SER A 160 -0.56 6.17 -13.10
N HIS A 161 -1.41 7.10 -13.56
CA HIS A 161 -2.55 6.77 -14.40
C HIS A 161 -2.12 6.23 -15.77
N ALA A 162 -1.06 6.80 -16.38
CA ALA A 162 -0.52 6.26 -17.63
C ALA A 162 -0.06 4.80 -17.47
N LEU A 163 0.64 4.47 -16.37
CA LEU A 163 1.00 3.09 -16.04
C LEU A 163 -0.24 2.20 -15.86
N LEU A 164 -1.22 2.65 -15.08
CA LEU A 164 -2.45 1.91 -14.80
C LEU A 164 -3.20 1.57 -16.10
N TYR A 165 -3.43 2.56 -16.96
CA TYR A 165 -4.16 2.36 -18.21
C TYR A 165 -3.42 1.53 -19.25
N ARG A 166 -2.11 1.31 -19.10
CA ARG A 166 -1.38 0.34 -19.93
C ARG A 166 -1.61 -1.11 -19.52
N ILE A 167 -2.02 -1.37 -18.30
CA ILE A 167 -2.47 -2.71 -17.88
C ILE A 167 -3.82 -3.04 -18.54
N GLY A 168 -4.69 -2.04 -18.64
CA GLY A 168 -6.01 -2.20 -19.24
C GLY A 168 -7.04 -1.23 -18.66
N THR A 169 -8.30 -1.64 -18.63
CA THR A 169 -9.36 -0.91 -17.93
C THR A 169 -9.12 -0.91 -16.42
N PHE A 170 -9.79 -0.03 -15.71
CA PHE A 170 -9.66 0.04 -14.25
C PHE A 170 -9.97 -1.29 -13.54
N PRO A 171 -11.04 -2.04 -13.87
CA PRO A 171 -11.26 -3.38 -13.34
C PRO A 171 -10.13 -4.38 -13.66
N GLU A 172 -9.57 -4.35 -14.90
CA GLU A 172 -8.44 -5.22 -15.27
C GLU A 172 -7.18 -4.90 -14.46
N TYR A 173 -6.90 -3.63 -14.24
CA TYR A 173 -5.84 -3.22 -13.31
C TYR A 173 -6.09 -3.76 -11.90
N LYS A 174 -7.30 -3.58 -11.37
CA LYS A 174 -7.64 -4.09 -10.03
C LYS A 174 -7.48 -5.61 -9.93
N GLU A 175 -7.89 -6.33 -10.96
CA GLU A 175 -7.69 -7.79 -11.02
C GLU A 175 -6.21 -8.17 -11.07
N ALA A 176 -5.40 -7.44 -11.83
CA ALA A 176 -3.96 -7.67 -11.89
C ALA A 176 -3.25 -7.47 -10.53
N MET A 177 -3.76 -6.58 -9.66
CA MET A 177 -3.21 -6.36 -8.32
C MET A 177 -3.59 -7.46 -7.32
N ARG A 178 -4.61 -8.28 -7.61
CA ARG A 178 -5.10 -9.34 -6.74
C ARG A 178 -4.01 -10.35 -6.33
N LYS A 179 -3.04 -10.57 -7.20
CA LYS A 179 -1.92 -11.51 -6.93
C LYS A 179 -1.08 -11.18 -5.69
N TYR A 180 -1.18 -9.96 -5.18
CA TYR A 180 -0.48 -9.53 -3.96
C TYR A 180 -1.29 -9.75 -2.69
N PHE A 181 -2.58 -10.09 -2.79
CA PHE A 181 -3.48 -10.21 -1.66
C PHE A 181 -3.75 -11.66 -1.31
N THR A 182 -3.75 -11.96 -0.03
CA THR A 182 -4.11 -13.29 0.50
C THR A 182 -5.63 -13.47 0.63
N MET A 183 -6.39 -12.38 0.51
CA MET A 183 -7.86 -12.38 0.59
C MET A 183 -8.48 -13.17 -0.56
N THR A 184 -9.43 -14.05 -0.22
CA THR A 184 -10.25 -14.78 -1.21
C THR A 184 -11.27 -13.87 -1.89
N ASP A 185 -11.89 -14.34 -2.98
CA ASP A 185 -12.90 -13.57 -3.70
C ASP A 185 -14.09 -13.15 -2.83
N ASP A 186 -14.49 -14.02 -1.89
CA ASP A 186 -15.60 -13.77 -0.98
C ASP A 186 -15.26 -12.76 0.13
N GLU A 187 -13.98 -12.57 0.43
CA GLU A 187 -13.50 -11.60 1.41
C GLU A 187 -13.30 -10.19 0.84
N ILE A 188 -13.25 -10.06 -0.50
CA ILE A 188 -13.07 -8.76 -1.14
C ILE A 188 -14.41 -8.07 -1.35
N ASP A 189 -14.60 -6.94 -0.65
CA ASP A 189 -15.75 -6.07 -0.88
C ASP A 189 -15.77 -5.61 -2.36
N PRO A 190 -16.90 -5.76 -3.08
CA PRO A 190 -17.05 -5.27 -4.47
C PRO A 190 -16.69 -3.80 -4.69
N LYS A 191 -16.70 -2.98 -3.64
CA LYS A 191 -16.25 -1.59 -3.66
C LYS A 191 -14.81 -1.44 -4.16
N TYR A 192 -13.96 -2.47 -3.93
CA TYR A 192 -12.60 -2.53 -4.45
C TYR A 192 -12.52 -2.27 -5.95
N TYR A 193 -13.46 -2.81 -6.74
CA TYR A 193 -13.48 -2.70 -8.21
C TYR A 193 -14.14 -1.42 -8.74
N GLN A 194 -14.78 -0.62 -7.86
CA GLN A 194 -15.57 0.53 -8.29
C GLN A 194 -14.70 1.78 -8.51
N ASP A 195 -13.70 2.00 -7.63
CA ASP A 195 -12.85 3.18 -7.65
C ASP A 195 -11.55 2.89 -6.87
N ASN A 196 -10.80 3.94 -6.54
CA ASN A 196 -9.54 3.86 -5.81
C ASN A 196 -9.74 3.51 -4.32
N TYR A 197 -10.49 2.41 -4.07
CA TYR A 197 -10.68 1.84 -2.75
C TYR A 197 -9.74 0.66 -2.52
N TYR A 198 -9.10 0.64 -1.35
CA TYR A 198 -8.29 -0.45 -0.81
C TYR A 198 -8.57 -0.55 0.69
N CYS A 199 -8.11 -1.63 1.32
CA CYS A 199 -8.09 -1.77 2.76
C CYS A 199 -6.65 -1.98 3.25
N THR A 200 -6.42 -1.81 4.57
CA THR A 200 -5.06 -1.93 5.11
C THR A 200 -4.54 -3.35 5.04
N ARG A 201 -5.40 -4.39 5.04
CA ARG A 201 -5.00 -5.78 4.83
C ARG A 201 -4.38 -5.99 3.45
N MET A 202 -4.97 -5.46 2.38
CA MET A 202 -4.40 -5.52 1.03
C MET A 202 -3.02 -4.88 0.96
N MET A 203 -2.84 -3.75 1.63
CA MET A 203 -1.54 -3.07 1.67
C MET A 203 -0.53 -3.81 2.54
N MET A 204 -0.97 -4.41 3.65
CA MET A 204 -0.13 -5.26 4.48
C MET A 204 0.35 -6.50 3.72
N ASP A 205 -0.52 -7.16 2.98
CA ASP A 205 -0.15 -8.29 2.12
C ASP A 205 0.86 -7.87 1.05
N THR A 206 0.66 -6.72 0.41
CA THR A 206 1.61 -6.14 -0.55
C THR A 206 2.96 -5.85 0.10
N LEU A 207 2.98 -5.26 1.31
CA LEU A 207 4.20 -4.99 2.05
C LEU A 207 4.92 -6.29 2.47
N LYS A 208 4.19 -7.30 2.92
CA LYS A 208 4.76 -8.62 3.26
C LYS A 208 5.39 -9.27 2.03
N TYR A 209 4.70 -9.23 0.88
CA TYR A 209 5.22 -9.73 -0.38
C TYR A 209 6.52 -9.02 -0.79
N LEU A 210 6.52 -7.68 -0.75
CA LEU A 210 7.69 -6.88 -1.08
C LEU A 210 8.85 -7.12 -0.10
N TYR A 211 8.58 -7.13 1.21
CA TYR A 211 9.61 -7.32 2.24
C TYR A 211 10.28 -8.69 2.15
N ALA A 212 9.50 -9.74 1.92
CA ALA A 212 10.03 -11.11 1.78
C ALA A 212 10.95 -11.27 0.55
N ARG A 213 10.82 -10.37 -0.44
CA ARG A 213 11.52 -10.40 -1.72
C ARG A 213 12.31 -9.11 -1.98
N GLN A 214 12.66 -8.37 -0.95
CA GLN A 214 13.28 -7.05 -1.08
C GLN A 214 14.57 -7.03 -1.91
N ASP A 215 15.30 -8.15 -1.96
CA ASP A 215 16.49 -8.31 -2.80
C ASP A 215 16.17 -8.37 -4.30
N GLU A 216 14.92 -8.68 -4.67
CA GLU A 216 14.43 -8.66 -6.05
C GLU A 216 13.97 -7.25 -6.48
N PHE A 217 13.68 -6.35 -5.53
CA PHE A 217 13.12 -5.02 -5.76
C PHE A 217 13.90 -3.89 -5.06
N PRO A 218 15.26 -3.87 -5.14
CA PRO A 218 16.06 -2.91 -4.37
C PRO A 218 15.76 -1.45 -4.76
N GLU A 219 15.50 -1.18 -6.05
CA GLU A 219 15.21 0.16 -6.53
C GLU A 219 13.83 0.67 -6.06
N LEU A 220 12.79 -0.19 -6.07
CA LEU A 220 11.49 0.18 -5.50
C LEU A 220 11.61 0.54 -4.03
N ILE A 221 12.34 -0.25 -3.24
CA ILE A 221 12.63 0.03 -1.83
C ILE A 221 13.36 1.37 -1.67
N ASP A 222 14.36 1.63 -2.52
CA ASP A 222 15.13 2.88 -2.48
C ASP A 222 14.25 4.10 -2.84
N TYR A 223 13.39 4.00 -3.84
CA TYR A 223 12.41 5.05 -4.17
C TYR A 223 11.38 5.25 -3.04
N MET A 224 10.92 4.21 -2.38
CA MET A 224 10.07 4.33 -1.19
C MET A 224 10.80 5.04 -0.04
N LYS A 225 12.12 4.81 0.15
CA LYS A 225 12.94 5.57 1.12
C LYS A 225 13.09 7.04 0.72
N GLN A 226 13.09 7.36 -0.56
CA GLN A 226 13.17 8.71 -1.09
C GLN A 226 11.80 9.42 -1.18
N SER A 227 10.68 8.70 -1.01
CA SER A 227 9.32 9.24 -1.16
C SER A 227 9.13 10.58 -0.45
N ASN A 228 8.61 11.57 -1.16
CA ASN A 228 8.29 12.91 -0.65
C ASN A 228 6.89 12.91 0.03
N PRO A 229 6.67 13.72 1.07
CA PRO A 229 7.64 14.61 1.71
C PRO A 229 8.56 13.85 2.69
N GLN A 230 9.84 14.19 2.67
CA GLN A 230 10.86 13.53 3.49
C GLN A 230 10.69 13.71 5.01
N ASN A 231 9.90 14.68 5.43
CA ASN A 231 9.62 15.00 6.83
C ASN A 231 8.12 14.98 7.15
N GLY A 232 7.31 14.32 6.31
CA GLY A 232 5.87 14.18 6.52
C GLY A 232 5.47 12.72 6.79
N TYR A 233 4.22 12.51 7.16
CA TYR A 233 3.62 11.19 7.38
C TYR A 233 4.45 10.34 8.35
N PHE A 234 4.73 9.07 8.06
CA PHE A 234 5.57 8.23 8.92
C PHE A 234 6.92 8.87 9.23
N LYS A 235 7.53 9.55 8.28
CA LYS A 235 8.84 10.19 8.47
C LYS A 235 8.80 11.45 9.33
N ALA A 236 7.63 12.04 9.61
CA ALA A 236 7.52 13.26 10.42
C ALA A 236 8.06 13.10 11.85
N LYS A 237 8.01 11.88 12.39
CA LYS A 237 8.41 11.57 13.77
C LYS A 237 9.46 10.47 13.87
N VAL A 238 9.91 9.92 12.74
CA VAL A 238 10.89 8.83 12.70
C VAL A 238 12.18 9.37 12.09
N THR A 239 13.18 9.61 12.93
CA THR A 239 14.48 10.16 12.52
C THR A 239 15.65 9.20 12.78
N GLU A 240 15.41 8.15 13.57
CA GLU A 240 16.45 7.25 14.06
C GLU A 240 16.55 5.92 13.31
N MET A 241 15.67 5.70 12.32
CA MET A 241 15.70 4.52 11.45
C MET A 241 15.27 4.88 10.04
N GLU A 242 15.65 4.05 9.08
CA GLU A 242 15.16 4.17 7.70
C GLU A 242 13.69 3.73 7.61
N VAL A 243 12.94 4.43 6.79
CA VAL A 243 11.54 4.11 6.47
C VAL A 243 11.37 4.14 4.95
N ALA A 244 11.00 3.00 4.39
CA ALA A 244 10.54 2.90 3.02
C ALA A 244 9.02 2.97 3.01
N HIS A 245 8.42 4.04 2.44
CA HIS A 245 6.97 4.24 2.52
C HIS A 245 6.35 4.79 1.25
N LYS A 246 5.03 4.62 1.14
CA LYS A 246 4.20 5.34 0.17
C LYS A 246 3.02 5.96 0.87
N TYR A 247 2.99 7.28 0.90
CA TYR A 247 1.85 8.04 1.42
C TYR A 247 0.78 8.29 0.35
N GLY A 248 -0.41 8.68 0.81
CA GLY A 248 -1.52 9.13 -0.03
C GLY A 248 -2.39 10.16 0.67
N SER A 249 -2.72 11.25 -0.04
CA SER A 249 -3.63 12.31 0.42
C SER A 249 -4.65 12.63 -0.67
N PHE A 250 -5.93 12.57 -0.34
CA PHE A 250 -7.02 12.93 -1.24
C PHE A 250 -8.34 13.05 -0.49
N GLU A 251 -9.04 14.19 -0.59
CA GLU A 251 -10.40 14.43 -0.05
C GLU A 251 -10.58 13.97 1.41
N GLY A 252 -9.68 14.37 2.30
CA GLY A 252 -9.71 14.02 3.72
C GLY A 252 -9.13 12.64 4.05
N ALA A 253 -8.75 11.84 3.05
CA ALA A 253 -7.95 10.64 3.27
C ALA A 253 -6.48 11.03 3.44
N GLU A 254 -5.86 10.60 4.57
CA GLU A 254 -4.44 10.76 4.85
C GLU A 254 -3.89 9.41 5.24
N ASN A 255 -3.22 8.74 4.30
CA ASN A 255 -2.81 7.34 4.41
C ASN A 255 -1.30 7.22 4.31
N ASP A 256 -0.75 6.19 4.97
CA ASP A 256 0.64 5.82 4.77
C ASP A 256 0.85 4.31 4.95
N VAL A 257 1.70 3.72 4.12
CA VAL A 257 2.03 2.30 4.16
C VAL A 257 3.55 2.13 4.00
N GLY A 258 4.19 1.33 4.85
CA GLY A 258 5.64 1.29 4.83
C GLY A 258 6.32 0.18 5.61
N ILE A 259 7.61 0.08 5.34
CA ILE A 259 8.58 -0.82 5.97
C ILE A 259 9.50 0.02 6.87
N PHE A 260 9.61 -0.36 8.13
CA PHE A 260 10.46 0.30 9.12
C PHE A 260 11.67 -0.58 9.42
N TYR A 261 12.87 -0.10 9.12
CA TYR A 261 14.12 -0.82 9.31
C TYR A 261 14.68 -0.55 10.72
N ALA A 262 13.94 -1.00 11.73
CA ALA A 262 14.36 -1.01 13.14
C ALA A 262 15.26 -2.22 13.44
N GLU A 263 15.70 -2.37 14.71
CA GLU A 263 16.37 -3.59 15.18
C GLU A 263 15.50 -4.84 14.94
N HIS A 264 14.20 -4.72 15.20
CA HIS A 264 13.16 -5.62 14.70
C HIS A 264 12.41 -4.88 13.61
N PRO A 265 12.65 -5.19 12.33
CA PRO A 265 11.90 -4.55 11.25
C PRO A 265 10.42 -4.86 11.34
N PHE A 266 9.59 -3.90 11.03
CA PHE A 266 8.14 -4.08 11.04
C PHE A 266 7.47 -3.37 9.87
N LEU A 267 6.27 -3.82 9.54
CA LEU A 267 5.43 -3.29 8.49
C LEU A 267 4.24 -2.58 9.13
N LEU A 268 3.80 -1.48 8.53
CA LEU A 268 2.66 -0.72 9.02
C LEU A 268 1.87 -0.16 7.84
N ALA A 269 0.56 -0.35 7.87
CA ALA A 269 -0.38 0.27 6.96
C ALA A 269 -1.44 1.03 7.77
N VAL A 270 -1.61 2.32 7.52
CA VAL A 270 -2.57 3.20 8.22
C VAL A 270 -3.40 3.94 7.20
N TYR A 271 -4.71 3.82 7.32
CA TYR A 271 -5.69 4.56 6.54
C TYR A 271 -6.53 5.43 7.46
N THR A 272 -6.69 6.68 7.07
CA THR A 272 -7.54 7.65 7.80
C THR A 272 -8.48 8.36 6.84
N GLN A 273 -9.62 8.84 7.37
CA GLN A 273 -10.57 9.65 6.62
C GLN A 273 -11.17 10.73 7.51
N ASN A 274 -10.94 12.01 7.17
CA ASN A 274 -11.45 13.17 7.89
C ASN A 274 -11.07 13.19 9.39
N VAL A 275 -9.90 12.69 9.75
CA VAL A 275 -9.38 12.74 11.12
C VAL A 275 -8.85 14.14 11.41
N GLY A 276 -9.32 14.74 12.52
CA GLY A 276 -8.92 16.10 12.93
C GLY A 276 -9.77 17.22 12.34
N GLU A 277 -10.76 16.93 11.53
CA GLU A 277 -11.81 17.88 11.12
C GLU A 277 -12.94 17.89 12.15
N SER A 278 -12.83 18.72 13.20
CA SER A 278 -13.88 18.94 14.22
C SER A 278 -14.21 20.41 14.41
#